data_75b9c4d2ec261d88ca5a0fa0f18f4d7c
#
_entry.id   75b9c4d2ec261d88ca5a0fa0f18f4d7c
#
_cell.length_a   1.000
_cell.length_b   1.000
_cell.length_c   1.000
_cell.angle_alpha   90.00
_cell.angle_beta   90.00
_cell.angle_gamma   90.00
#
_symmetry.space_group_name_H-M   'P 1'
#
loop_
_entity.id
_entity.type
_entity.pdbx_description
1 polymer ?
#
loop_
_entity_poly.entity_id
_entity_poly.type
_entity_poly.pdbx_seq_one_letter_code
_entity_poly.pdbx_strand_id
1 'polypeptide(L)'
;MGGEGLFDSEYFNPMKITDVLRAEHAVFHNLFDHIEVTVPKVKTLAEVKGLAVLVEKLHGPHSKTEDDLFIEPLEPYFDQLGQQETFHAEHEHIEATLTAVQKARTLKDAKKILLNAIAASRKHFDKEERIVFPLAERILKAKTLSELGEQWLNRREVGKKW
;
A
#
# COMPACT_ATOMS: atom_id res chain seq x y z
N MET A 1 -39.89 -3.10 29.20
CA MET A 1 -38.69 -3.82 29.64
C MET A 1 -37.81 -3.98 28.40
N GLY A 2 -36.96 -3.25 28.24
CA GLY A 2 -35.65 -2.77 28.11
C GLY A 2 -34.66 -3.88 27.77
N GLY A 3 -34.33 -4.01 26.46
CA GLY A 3 -33.17 -4.74 25.98
C GLY A 3 -32.17 -3.72 25.48
N GLU A 4 -31.51 -3.04 26.44
CA GLU A 4 -30.37 -2.17 26.13
C GLU A 4 -29.13 -3.01 25.82
N GLY A 5 -28.63 -2.80 24.68
CA GLY A 5 -27.27 -2.82 24.16
C GLY A 5 -26.21 -3.67 24.85
N LEU A 6 -26.01 -4.91 24.36
CA LEU A 6 -24.83 -5.74 24.62
C LEU A 6 -23.67 -5.41 23.65
N PHE A 7 -23.41 -4.13 23.40
CA PHE A 7 -22.15 -3.70 22.81
C PHE A 7 -21.52 -2.67 23.76
N ASP A 8 -20.78 -3.24 24.71
CA ASP A 8 -19.91 -2.48 25.60
C ASP A 8 -18.86 -1.77 24.74
N SER A 9 -18.94 -0.44 24.67
CA SER A 9 -18.02 0.42 23.91
C SER A 9 -16.58 0.40 24.45
N GLU A 10 -16.31 -0.34 25.50
CA GLU A 10 -14.98 -0.46 26.12
C GLU A 10 -14.02 -1.41 25.40
N TYR A 11 -14.49 -2.22 24.42
CA TYR A 11 -13.64 -3.19 23.70
C TYR A 11 -13.27 -2.81 22.28
N PHE A 12 -13.71 -1.66 21.78
CA PHE A 12 -13.27 -1.19 20.46
C PHE A 12 -11.93 -0.46 20.61
N ASN A 13 -10.85 -1.23 20.64
CA ASN A 13 -9.53 -0.64 20.49
C ASN A 13 -9.37 -0.25 19.02
N PRO A 14 -9.41 1.07 18.67
CA PRO A 14 -9.35 1.48 17.28
C PRO A 14 -8.04 1.00 16.65
N MET A 15 -8.12 0.45 15.44
CA MET A 15 -6.96 -0.12 14.74
C MET A 15 -5.92 0.98 14.50
N LYS A 16 -4.67 0.70 14.81
CA LYS A 16 -3.56 1.58 14.50
C LYS A 16 -3.37 1.63 12.98
N ILE A 17 -2.91 2.75 12.46
CA ILE A 17 -2.56 2.86 11.03
C ILE A 17 -1.58 1.78 10.59
N THR A 18 -0.62 1.41 11.41
CA THR A 18 0.34 0.34 11.12
C THR A 18 -0.30 -1.04 11.00
N ASP A 19 -1.39 -1.32 11.73
CA ASP A 19 -2.14 -2.57 11.61
C ASP A 19 -2.96 -2.58 10.30
N VAL A 20 -3.56 -1.45 9.95
CA VAL A 20 -4.32 -1.28 8.70
C VAL A 20 -3.39 -1.43 7.49
N LEU A 21 -2.23 -0.78 7.50
CA LEU A 21 -1.23 -0.87 6.44
C LEU A 21 -0.72 -2.31 6.26
N ARG A 22 -0.37 -3.00 7.35
CA ARG A 22 0.02 -4.42 7.28
C ARG A 22 -1.08 -5.29 6.68
N ALA A 23 -2.35 -5.03 6.99
CA ALA A 23 -3.47 -5.76 6.42
C ALA A 23 -3.61 -5.50 4.91
N GLU A 24 -3.46 -4.26 4.44
CA GLU A 24 -3.44 -3.94 3.00
C GLU A 24 -2.22 -4.58 2.31
N HIS A 25 -1.02 -4.53 2.90
CA HIS A 25 0.17 -5.20 2.36
C HIS A 25 -0.03 -6.71 2.20
N ALA A 26 -0.68 -7.37 3.16
CA ALA A 26 -1.00 -8.79 3.05
C ALA A 26 -1.90 -9.09 1.84
N VAL A 27 -2.88 -8.21 1.55
CA VAL A 27 -3.72 -8.33 0.35
C VAL A 27 -2.88 -8.13 -0.93
N PHE A 28 -1.99 -7.13 -0.94
CA PHE A 28 -1.07 -6.92 -2.07
C PHE A 28 -0.15 -8.11 -2.28
N HIS A 29 0.44 -8.68 -1.23
CA HIS A 29 1.30 -9.85 -1.35
C HIS A 29 0.58 -11.05 -1.96
N ASN A 30 -0.67 -11.31 -1.56
CA ASN A 30 -1.50 -12.36 -2.16
C ASN A 30 -1.78 -12.08 -3.66
N LEU A 31 -2.06 -10.84 -4.02
CA LEU A 31 -2.22 -10.42 -5.41
C LEU A 31 -0.92 -10.62 -6.21
N PHE A 32 0.21 -10.22 -5.64
CA PHE A 32 1.52 -10.36 -6.27
C PHE A 32 1.91 -11.82 -6.48
N ASP A 33 1.66 -12.71 -5.51
CA ASP A 33 1.86 -14.15 -5.66
C ASP A 33 1.07 -14.68 -6.86
N HIS A 34 -0.20 -14.28 -6.99
CA HIS A 34 -1.02 -14.66 -8.13
C HIS A 34 -0.47 -14.15 -9.46
N ILE A 35 -0.03 -12.88 -9.51
CA ILE A 35 0.52 -12.25 -10.71
C ILE A 35 1.82 -12.94 -11.13
N GLU A 36 2.73 -13.21 -10.21
CA GLU A 36 4.01 -13.88 -10.48
C GLU A 36 3.85 -15.28 -11.07
N VAL A 37 2.84 -16.02 -10.61
CA VAL A 37 2.51 -17.35 -11.14
C VAL A 37 1.78 -17.29 -12.49
N THR A 38 0.98 -16.24 -12.70
CA THR A 38 0.08 -16.10 -13.85
C THR A 38 0.78 -15.47 -15.05
N VAL A 39 1.53 -14.37 -14.85
CA VAL A 39 2.17 -13.60 -15.91
C VAL A 39 3.05 -14.43 -16.84
N PRO A 40 3.89 -15.38 -16.38
CA PRO A 40 4.64 -16.24 -17.28
C PRO A 40 3.79 -17.03 -18.26
N LYS A 41 2.56 -17.41 -17.88
CA LYS A 41 1.63 -18.26 -18.66
C LYS A 41 0.72 -17.45 -19.59
N VAL A 42 0.55 -16.16 -19.34
CA VAL A 42 -0.27 -15.23 -20.16
C VAL A 42 0.21 -15.23 -21.61
N LYS A 43 -0.73 -15.21 -22.56
CA LYS A 43 -0.42 -15.34 -23.99
C LYS A 43 -0.60 -14.03 -24.78
N THR A 44 -1.27 -13.05 -24.22
CA THR A 44 -1.56 -11.80 -24.91
C THR A 44 -1.01 -10.57 -24.17
N LEU A 45 -0.62 -9.57 -24.95
CA LEU A 45 -0.18 -8.28 -24.42
C LEU A 45 -1.30 -7.57 -23.64
N ALA A 46 -2.55 -7.71 -24.11
CA ALA A 46 -3.71 -7.08 -23.48
C ALA A 46 -3.96 -7.60 -22.07
N GLU A 47 -3.80 -8.91 -21.83
CA GLU A 47 -3.95 -9.49 -20.48
C GLU A 47 -2.90 -8.93 -19.51
N VAL A 48 -1.62 -8.83 -19.92
CA VAL A 48 -0.56 -8.26 -19.07
C VAL A 48 -0.84 -6.80 -18.75
N LYS A 49 -1.28 -6.02 -19.74
CA LYS A 49 -1.68 -4.62 -19.53
C LYS A 49 -2.87 -4.50 -18.59
N GLY A 50 -3.85 -5.40 -18.70
CA GLY A 50 -4.99 -5.45 -17.78
C GLY A 50 -4.58 -5.72 -16.33
N LEU A 51 -3.65 -6.66 -16.10
CA LEU A 51 -3.10 -6.93 -14.77
C LEU A 51 -2.34 -5.71 -14.22
N ALA A 52 -1.56 -5.01 -15.05
CA ALA A 52 -0.87 -3.80 -14.64
C ALA A 52 -1.84 -2.69 -14.22
N VAL A 53 -2.93 -2.49 -14.98
CA VAL A 53 -3.99 -1.52 -14.60
C VAL A 53 -4.63 -1.89 -13.26
N LEU A 54 -4.89 -3.18 -13.02
CA LEU A 54 -5.43 -3.62 -11.73
C LEU A 54 -4.50 -3.25 -10.57
N VAL A 55 -3.20 -3.55 -10.70
CA VAL A 55 -2.21 -3.18 -9.67
C VAL A 55 -2.14 -1.67 -9.50
N GLU A 56 -2.07 -0.89 -10.59
CA GLU A 56 -2.01 0.58 -10.57
C GLU A 56 -3.22 1.18 -9.82
N LYS A 57 -4.44 0.68 -10.11
CA LYS A 57 -5.68 1.16 -9.47
C LYS A 57 -5.75 0.85 -7.97
N LEU A 58 -5.08 -0.18 -7.51
CA LEU A 58 -5.01 -0.52 -6.10
C LEU A 58 -3.85 0.20 -5.40
N HIS A 59 -2.67 0.21 -6.04
CA HIS A 59 -1.44 0.75 -5.46
C HIS A 59 -1.46 2.28 -5.37
N GLY A 60 -1.88 3.00 -6.42
CA GLY A 60 -1.86 4.46 -6.44
C GLY A 60 -2.65 5.12 -5.29
N PRO A 61 -3.92 4.74 -5.04
CA PRO A 61 -4.65 5.25 -3.87
C PRO A 61 -4.02 4.84 -2.53
N HIS A 62 -3.39 3.67 -2.43
CA HIS A 62 -2.65 3.24 -1.25
C HIS A 62 -1.46 4.17 -1.00
N SER A 63 -0.52 4.27 -1.95
CA SER A 63 0.68 5.11 -1.84
C SER A 63 0.34 6.56 -1.53
N LYS A 64 -0.62 7.15 -2.28
CA LYS A 64 -1.03 8.54 -2.05
C LYS A 64 -1.57 8.76 -0.63
N THR A 65 -2.40 7.87 -0.13
CA THR A 65 -2.96 8.02 1.23
C THR A 65 -1.88 7.82 2.28
N GLU A 66 -0.94 6.91 2.02
CA GLU A 66 0.19 6.65 2.90
C GLU A 66 1.15 7.83 2.97
N ASP A 67 1.50 8.42 1.83
CA ASP A 67 2.30 9.64 1.77
C ASP A 67 1.65 10.74 2.62
N ASP A 68 0.39 11.06 2.37
CA ASP A 68 -0.31 12.17 3.03
C ASP A 68 -0.52 11.95 4.55
N LEU A 69 -0.86 10.73 4.98
CA LEU A 69 -1.28 10.48 6.36
C LEU A 69 -0.18 9.92 7.26
N PHE A 70 0.79 9.24 6.67
CA PHE A 70 1.73 8.45 7.44
C PHE A 70 3.18 8.88 7.20
N ILE A 71 3.61 8.99 5.94
CA ILE A 71 5.00 9.32 5.62
C ILE A 71 5.31 10.78 5.95
N GLU A 72 4.51 11.75 5.48
CA GLU A 72 4.74 13.18 5.75
C GLU A 72 4.85 13.53 7.25
N PRO A 73 3.96 13.03 8.15
CA PRO A 73 4.12 13.26 9.59
C PRO A 73 5.39 12.66 10.20
N LEU A 74 5.97 11.65 9.56
CA LEU A 74 7.19 10.98 10.01
C LEU A 74 8.48 11.56 9.42
N GLU A 75 8.40 12.39 8.38
CA GLU A 75 9.57 12.98 7.70
C GLU A 75 10.64 13.57 8.64
N PRO A 76 10.27 14.37 9.67
CA PRO A 76 11.26 14.93 10.58
C PRO A 76 12.12 13.89 11.32
N TYR A 77 11.61 12.67 11.41
CA TYR A 77 12.31 11.55 12.05
C TYR A 77 13.16 10.74 11.07
N PHE A 78 12.77 10.74 9.77
CA PHE A 78 13.57 10.11 8.71
C PHE A 78 14.88 10.82 8.43
N ASP A 79 14.92 12.15 8.62
CA ASP A 79 16.15 12.95 8.53
C ASP A 79 17.24 12.39 9.41
N GLN A 80 16.88 12.00 10.62
CA GLN A 80 17.83 11.45 11.60
C GLN A 80 18.35 10.07 11.17
N LEU A 81 17.64 9.38 10.26
CA LEU A 81 18.01 8.08 9.73
C LEU A 81 18.66 8.16 8.35
N GLY A 82 18.79 9.36 7.75
CA GLY A 82 19.34 9.56 6.42
C GLY A 82 18.47 8.95 5.29
N GLN A 83 17.13 8.88 5.48
CA GLN A 83 16.21 8.19 4.57
C GLN A 83 15.07 9.06 4.00
N GLN A 84 15.18 10.39 4.11
CA GLN A 84 14.12 11.34 3.81
C GLN A 84 13.53 11.25 2.40
N GLU A 85 14.36 11.11 1.39
CA GLU A 85 13.90 11.15 -0.01
C GLU A 85 13.46 9.79 -0.56
N THR A 86 13.58 8.71 0.22
CA THR A 86 13.55 7.36 -0.35
C THR A 86 12.13 6.84 -0.57
N PHE A 87 11.18 7.14 0.33
CA PHE A 87 9.82 6.54 0.27
C PHE A 87 8.98 7.12 -0.86
N HIS A 88 8.86 8.44 -0.97
CA HIS A 88 8.18 9.10 -2.08
C HIS A 88 8.78 8.72 -3.43
N ALA A 89 10.12 8.70 -3.55
CA ALA A 89 10.80 8.31 -4.77
C ALA A 89 10.55 6.83 -5.13
N GLU A 90 10.42 5.95 -4.15
CA GLU A 90 10.06 4.55 -4.36
C GLU A 90 8.62 4.41 -4.86
N HIS A 91 7.64 5.15 -4.30
CA HIS A 91 6.27 5.21 -4.80
C HIS A 91 6.22 5.70 -6.25
N GLU A 92 6.84 6.84 -6.55
CA GLU A 92 6.91 7.39 -7.91
C GLU A 92 7.54 6.39 -8.90
N HIS A 93 8.61 5.70 -8.50
CA HIS A 93 9.27 4.69 -9.33
C HIS A 93 8.34 3.50 -9.63
N ILE A 94 7.62 3.00 -8.63
CA ILE A 94 6.68 1.88 -8.80
C ILE A 94 5.55 2.30 -9.74
N GLU A 95 4.94 3.47 -9.54
CA GLU A 95 3.86 3.99 -10.37
C GLU A 95 4.31 4.22 -11.81
N ALA A 96 5.49 4.84 -12.00
CA ALA A 96 6.07 5.03 -13.33
C ALA A 96 6.34 3.69 -14.04
N THR A 97 6.79 2.68 -13.29
CA THR A 97 7.05 1.34 -13.85
C THR A 97 5.75 0.65 -14.24
N LEU A 98 4.69 0.73 -13.43
CA LEU A 98 3.36 0.20 -13.76
C LEU A 98 2.79 0.88 -15.01
N THR A 99 2.86 2.21 -15.08
CA THR A 99 2.42 2.98 -16.24
C THR A 99 3.24 2.62 -17.51
N ALA A 100 4.53 2.31 -17.38
CA ALA A 100 5.37 1.90 -18.50
C ALA A 100 4.92 0.58 -19.14
N VAL A 101 4.21 -0.31 -18.41
CA VAL A 101 3.62 -1.53 -18.99
C VAL A 101 2.66 -1.19 -20.12
N GLN A 102 1.90 -0.09 -20.02
CA GLN A 102 0.94 0.34 -21.04
C GLN A 102 1.64 0.75 -22.36
N LYS A 103 2.88 1.22 -22.28
CA LYS A 103 3.69 1.65 -23.41
C LYS A 103 4.47 0.48 -24.07
N ALA A 104 4.51 -0.69 -23.44
CA ALA A 104 5.19 -1.85 -23.97
C ALA A 104 4.56 -2.30 -25.30
N ARG A 105 5.44 -2.63 -26.27
CA ARG A 105 5.04 -3.06 -27.61
C ARG A 105 5.07 -4.57 -27.79
N THR A 106 5.77 -5.29 -26.93
CA THR A 106 5.87 -6.74 -26.97
C THR A 106 5.36 -7.38 -25.69
N LEU A 107 4.83 -8.58 -25.80
CA LEU A 107 4.40 -9.38 -24.65
C LEU A 107 5.57 -9.63 -23.67
N LYS A 108 6.77 -9.89 -24.21
CA LYS A 108 7.97 -10.14 -23.42
C LYS A 108 8.34 -8.93 -22.54
N ASP A 109 8.35 -7.74 -23.15
CA ASP A 109 8.70 -6.52 -22.43
C ASP A 109 7.64 -6.17 -21.37
N ALA A 110 6.35 -6.27 -21.73
CA ALA A 110 5.25 -6.03 -20.79
C ALA A 110 5.36 -6.93 -19.56
N LYS A 111 5.60 -8.23 -19.74
CA LYS A 111 5.81 -9.19 -18.66
C LYS A 111 6.98 -8.79 -17.76
N LYS A 112 8.12 -8.47 -18.38
CA LYS A 112 9.33 -8.06 -17.65
C LYS A 112 9.09 -6.82 -16.81
N ILE A 113 8.47 -5.79 -17.40
CA ILE A 113 8.21 -4.51 -16.72
C ILE A 113 7.25 -4.73 -15.55
N LEU A 114 6.15 -5.48 -15.75
CA LEU A 114 5.19 -5.77 -14.69
C LEU A 114 5.83 -6.52 -13.53
N LEU A 115 6.60 -7.57 -13.81
CA LEU A 115 7.28 -8.33 -12.76
C LEU A 115 8.33 -7.50 -12.01
N ASN A 116 9.00 -6.56 -12.69
CA ASN A 116 9.90 -5.61 -12.03
C ASN A 116 9.14 -4.67 -11.08
N ALA A 117 7.97 -4.16 -11.49
CA ALA A 117 7.13 -3.33 -10.63
C ALA A 117 6.68 -4.11 -9.38
N ILE A 118 6.25 -5.36 -9.53
CA ILE A 118 5.87 -6.24 -8.41
C ILE A 118 7.06 -6.45 -7.45
N ALA A 119 8.24 -6.73 -7.97
CA ALA A 119 9.44 -6.92 -7.15
C ALA A 119 9.83 -5.64 -6.39
N ALA A 120 9.70 -4.47 -7.04
CA ALA A 120 9.94 -3.18 -6.40
C ALA A 120 8.92 -2.91 -5.28
N SER A 121 7.63 -3.18 -5.51
CA SER A 121 6.56 -3.03 -4.50
C SER A 121 6.80 -3.93 -3.29
N ARG A 122 7.18 -5.20 -3.49
CA ARG A 122 7.51 -6.11 -2.38
C ARG A 122 8.65 -5.60 -1.52
N LYS A 123 9.73 -5.13 -2.18
CA LYS A 123 10.89 -4.57 -1.47
C LYS A 123 10.54 -3.33 -0.68
N HIS A 124 9.67 -2.49 -1.23
CA HIS A 124 9.18 -1.28 -0.60
C HIS A 124 8.36 -1.62 0.65
N PHE A 125 7.35 -2.48 0.55
CA PHE A 125 6.54 -2.93 1.69
C PHE A 125 7.37 -3.61 2.78
N ASP A 126 8.34 -4.47 2.41
CA ASP A 126 9.26 -5.09 3.37
C ASP A 126 10.07 -4.05 4.16
N LYS A 127 10.51 -2.98 3.50
CA LYS A 127 11.23 -1.87 4.14
C LYS A 127 10.33 -1.11 5.11
N GLU A 128 9.08 -0.83 4.74
CA GLU A 128 8.12 -0.17 5.62
C GLU A 128 7.80 -1.00 6.86
N GLU A 129 7.49 -2.26 6.68
CA GLU A 129 7.16 -3.16 7.79
C GLU A 129 8.32 -3.38 8.76
N ARG A 130 9.56 -3.36 8.28
CA ARG A 130 10.76 -3.57 9.10
C ARG A 130 11.32 -2.31 9.72
N ILE A 131 11.13 -1.15 9.09
CA ILE A 131 11.77 0.10 9.51
C ILE A 131 10.73 1.14 9.92
N VAL A 132 9.79 1.47 9.03
CA VAL A 132 8.89 2.61 9.21
C VAL A 132 7.84 2.33 10.27
N PHE A 133 7.16 1.18 10.21
CA PHE A 133 6.11 0.85 11.16
C PHE A 133 6.64 0.72 12.60
N PRO A 134 7.75 0.00 12.86
CA PRO A 134 8.34 -0.03 14.20
C PRO A 134 8.81 1.36 14.68
N LEU A 135 9.32 2.21 13.78
CA LEU A 135 9.68 3.57 14.13
C LEU A 135 8.45 4.38 14.55
N ALA A 136 7.39 4.36 13.75
CA ALA A 136 6.15 5.05 14.06
C ALA A 136 5.55 4.59 15.40
N GLU A 137 5.52 3.29 15.66
CA GLU A 137 5.01 2.72 16.91
C GLU A 137 5.85 3.12 18.13
N ARG A 138 7.12 3.42 17.94
CA ARG A 138 8.02 3.88 19.02
C ARG A 138 7.89 5.37 19.32
N ILE A 139 7.67 6.21 18.29
CA ILE A 139 7.71 7.67 18.43
C ILE A 139 6.33 8.30 18.56
N LEU A 140 5.28 7.70 17.96
CA LEU A 140 3.92 8.20 18.04
C LEU A 140 3.17 7.56 19.21
N LYS A 141 2.29 8.36 19.83
CA LYS A 141 1.40 7.85 20.88
C LYS A 141 0.38 6.87 20.27
N ALA A 142 -0.04 5.86 21.04
CA ALA A 142 -1.04 4.89 20.61
C ALA A 142 -2.34 5.55 20.12
N LYS A 143 -2.77 6.64 20.79
CA LYS A 143 -3.93 7.43 20.36
C LYS A 143 -3.74 8.03 18.97
N THR A 144 -2.59 8.62 18.69
CA THR A 144 -2.27 9.19 17.36
C THR A 144 -2.28 8.12 16.29
N LEU A 145 -1.68 6.96 16.54
CA LEU A 145 -1.68 5.84 15.60
C LEU A 145 -3.10 5.37 15.28
N SER A 146 -3.99 5.33 16.28
CA SER A 146 -5.39 4.96 16.10
C SER A 146 -6.19 6.03 15.35
N GLU A 147 -6.00 7.30 15.65
CA GLU A 147 -6.62 8.42 14.93
C GLU A 147 -6.22 8.41 13.44
N LEU A 148 -4.96 8.13 13.13
CA LEU A 148 -4.48 7.97 11.75
C LEU A 148 -5.10 6.74 11.07
N GLY A 149 -5.29 5.64 11.81
CA GLY A 149 -5.98 4.45 11.30
C GLY A 149 -7.43 4.73 10.92
N GLU A 150 -8.17 5.47 11.75
CA GLU A 150 -9.54 5.92 11.43
C GLU A 150 -9.57 6.83 10.20
N GLN A 151 -8.63 7.78 10.10
CA GLN A 151 -8.54 8.67 8.93
C GLN A 151 -8.25 7.88 7.65
N TRP A 152 -7.38 6.86 7.72
CA TRP A 152 -7.09 5.96 6.61
C TRP A 152 -8.36 5.27 6.12
N LEU A 153 -9.11 4.64 7.03
CA LEU A 153 -10.35 3.94 6.69
C LEU A 153 -11.39 4.89 6.09
N ASN A 154 -11.57 6.07 6.67
CA ASN A 154 -12.50 7.08 6.16
C ASN A 154 -12.14 7.54 4.74
N ARG A 155 -10.86 7.73 4.42
CA ARG A 155 -10.44 8.09 3.05
C ARG A 155 -10.70 6.97 2.06
N ARG A 156 -10.60 5.71 2.48
CA ARG A 156 -10.90 4.55 1.64
C ARG A 156 -12.40 4.40 1.36
N GLU A 157 -13.25 4.80 2.30
CA GLU A 157 -14.71 4.74 2.14
C GLU A 157 -15.26 5.85 1.25
N VAL A 158 -14.75 7.07 1.36
CA VAL A 158 -15.22 8.23 0.56
C VAL A 158 -14.99 8.05 -0.95
N GLY A 159 -14.06 7.19 -1.36
CA GLY A 159 -13.84 6.84 -2.78
C GLY A 159 -14.89 5.93 -3.40
N LYS A 160 -15.81 5.36 -2.62
CA LYS A 160 -16.84 4.42 -3.09
C LYS A 160 -18.07 5.16 -3.65
N LYS A 161 -17.97 5.63 -4.89
CA LYS A 161 -19.16 5.70 -5.76
C LYS A 161 -19.15 4.43 -6.60
N TRP A 162 -19.92 3.46 -6.16
CA TRP A 162 -20.31 2.27 -6.95
C TRP A 162 -21.27 2.65 -8.05
#